data_98e83391fdbf1cc1e0437adaa7d87105
#
_entry.id   98e83391fdbf1cc1e0437adaa7d87105
#
_cell.length_a   1.000
_cell.length_b   1.000
_cell.length_c   1.000
_cell.angle_alpha   90.00
_cell.angle_beta   90.00
_cell.angle_gamma   90.00
#
_symmetry.space_group_name_H-M   'P 1'
#
loop_
_entity.id
_entity.type
_entity.pdbx_description
1 polymer ?
#
loop_
_entity_poly.entity_id
_entity_poly.type
_entity_poly.pdbx_seq_one_letter_code
_entity_poly.pdbx_strand_id
1 'polypeptide(L)'
;YYDEEAKTFLADRYITGECPHCHAEGAYGDQCEKCGTSLSPTDLINPKSAISGSQPVMRETKHWYLPLDKHEEWLRQWILEDHKEWRPNVYGQCKSWLDMGLQPRAVSRDLDWGIPVPVEGAEGKVLYVWFDAPIGYISNTKELLPDSWEKWWKDPETRLVHFIGKDNIVFHCIVFPAMLKAEGSYILPDNVPSNEFLNLEGDKISTSRNWAVWLHEYLEDFPGKQDVLRYVLTANAPETKDNDFTWKDFQARNNNELVA
;
A
#
# COMPACT_ATOMS: atom_id res chain seq x y z
N TYR A 1 18.28 2.89 -12.36
CA TYR A 1 18.88 4.23 -12.27
C TYR A 1 19.91 4.29 -11.13
N TYR A 2 21.02 4.97 -11.38
CA TYR A 2 22.12 5.18 -10.43
C TYR A 2 22.45 6.67 -10.35
N ASP A 3 22.59 7.16 -9.12
CA ASP A 3 23.00 8.52 -8.83
C ASP A 3 24.54 8.55 -8.68
N GLU A 4 25.24 9.25 -9.56
CA GLU A 4 26.70 9.33 -9.54
C GLU A 4 27.23 10.24 -8.44
N GLU A 5 26.45 11.22 -8.00
CA GLU A 5 26.80 12.14 -6.92
C GLU A 5 26.62 11.46 -5.56
N ALA A 6 25.46 10.84 -5.32
CA ALA A 6 25.15 10.10 -4.10
C ALA A 6 25.79 8.70 -4.08
N LYS A 7 26.33 8.22 -5.21
CA LYS A 7 26.96 6.89 -5.37
C LYS A 7 26.06 5.73 -4.96
N THR A 8 24.76 5.82 -5.26
CA THR A 8 23.78 4.80 -4.90
C THR A 8 22.82 4.51 -6.03
N PHE A 9 22.27 3.29 -6.07
CA PHE A 9 21.13 2.98 -6.89
C PHE A 9 19.88 3.67 -6.34
N LEU A 10 19.01 4.12 -7.24
CA LEU A 10 17.79 4.83 -6.90
C LEU A 10 16.60 3.85 -6.95
N ALA A 11 16.09 3.48 -5.80
CA ALA A 11 14.86 2.73 -5.69
C ALA A 11 13.65 3.67 -5.84
N ASP A 12 12.61 3.15 -6.36
CA ASP A 12 11.25 3.70 -6.54
C ASP A 12 11.03 5.19 -6.19
N ARG A 13 10.96 5.53 -4.91
CA ARG A 13 10.72 6.90 -4.41
C ARG A 13 11.96 7.78 -4.31
N TYR A 14 13.11 7.24 -4.60
CA TYR A 14 14.35 8.05 -4.77
C TYR A 14 14.51 8.60 -6.19
N ILE A 15 13.54 8.31 -7.07
CA ILE A 15 13.44 8.91 -8.38
C ILE A 15 12.14 9.71 -8.48
N THR A 16 12.23 10.91 -9.01
CA THR A 16 11.09 11.75 -9.33
C THR A 16 11.18 12.22 -10.77
N GLY A 17 10.04 12.52 -11.37
CA GLY A 17 9.98 13.04 -12.73
C GLY A 17 8.57 13.49 -13.08
N GLU A 18 8.32 13.75 -14.34
CA GLU A 18 6.99 14.07 -14.85
C GLU A 18 6.23 12.77 -15.14
N CYS A 19 4.98 12.71 -14.72
CA CYS A 19 4.11 11.55 -14.98
C CYS A 19 3.74 11.47 -16.48
N PRO A 20 3.94 10.34 -17.16
CA PRO A 20 3.60 10.19 -18.58
C PRO A 20 2.09 10.24 -18.88
N HIS A 21 1.23 10.04 -17.85
CA HIS A 21 -0.21 9.99 -18.01
C HIS A 21 -0.92 11.35 -17.78
N CYS A 22 -0.55 12.04 -16.70
CA CYS A 22 -1.24 13.28 -16.32
C CYS A 22 -0.33 14.51 -16.33
N HIS A 23 0.93 14.37 -16.73
CA HIS A 23 1.94 15.43 -16.81
C HIS A 23 2.17 16.17 -15.47
N ALA A 24 1.86 15.52 -14.35
CA ALA A 24 2.18 16.06 -13.03
C ALA A 24 3.69 16.01 -12.79
N GLU A 25 4.27 17.11 -12.39
CA GLU A 25 5.67 17.16 -11.94
C GLU A 25 5.82 16.50 -10.57
N GLY A 26 6.98 15.92 -10.29
CA GLY A 26 7.29 15.29 -9.01
C GLY A 26 6.61 13.95 -8.77
N ALA A 27 6.16 13.26 -9.84
CA ALA A 27 5.70 11.88 -9.73
C ALA A 27 6.85 10.96 -9.31
N TYR A 28 6.58 10.02 -8.40
CA TYR A 28 7.56 9.03 -7.98
C TYR A 28 7.66 7.85 -8.95
N GLY A 29 8.78 7.14 -8.91
CA GLY A 29 9.05 6.01 -9.79
C GLY A 29 8.17 4.78 -9.58
N ASP A 30 7.39 4.71 -8.50
CA ASP A 30 6.44 3.63 -8.21
C ASP A 30 4.99 4.03 -8.50
N GLN A 31 4.65 5.29 -8.30
CA GLN A 31 3.27 5.77 -8.47
C GLN A 31 3.20 7.29 -8.62
N CYS A 32 2.31 7.75 -9.48
CA CYS A 32 1.94 9.15 -9.52
C CYS A 32 0.93 9.48 -8.41
N GLU A 33 1.29 10.33 -7.47
CA GLU A 33 0.38 10.73 -6.37
C GLU A 33 -0.83 11.55 -6.85
N LYS A 34 -0.76 12.16 -8.04
CA LYS A 34 -1.87 12.98 -8.56
C LYS A 34 -2.95 12.14 -9.25
N CYS A 35 -2.58 11.22 -10.13
CA CYS A 35 -3.54 10.41 -10.89
C CYS A 35 -3.65 8.95 -10.40
N GLY A 36 -2.82 8.54 -9.44
CA GLY A 36 -2.82 7.20 -8.86
C GLY A 36 -2.27 6.10 -9.77
N THR A 37 -1.76 6.43 -10.96
CA THR A 37 -1.21 5.45 -11.88
C THR A 37 0.06 4.83 -11.31
N SER A 38 0.15 3.49 -11.34
CA SER A 38 1.38 2.76 -11.05
C SER A 38 2.39 3.01 -12.17
N LEU A 39 3.63 3.28 -11.81
CA LEU A 39 4.72 3.61 -12.71
C LEU A 39 5.90 2.67 -12.48
N SER A 40 6.73 2.52 -13.50
CA SER A 40 8.13 2.10 -13.35
C SER A 40 9.01 3.35 -13.36
N PRO A 41 10.14 3.35 -12.64
CA PRO A 41 11.10 4.47 -12.73
C PRO A 41 11.48 4.88 -14.16
N THR A 42 11.49 3.91 -15.07
CA THR A 42 11.80 4.11 -16.50
C THR A 42 10.69 4.79 -17.29
N ASP A 43 9.47 4.85 -16.75
CA ASP A 43 8.34 5.50 -17.44
C ASP A 43 8.34 7.02 -17.23
N LEU A 44 9.02 7.50 -16.19
CA LEU A 44 9.08 8.92 -15.87
C LEU A 44 9.74 9.74 -16.98
N ILE A 45 9.13 10.87 -17.30
CA ILE A 45 9.69 11.86 -18.20
C ILE A 45 10.66 12.75 -17.40
N ASN A 46 11.88 12.98 -17.92
CA ASN A 46 12.91 13.76 -17.26
C ASN A 46 13.21 13.32 -15.82
N PRO A 47 13.59 12.05 -15.58
CA PRO A 47 13.84 11.54 -14.25
C PRO A 47 14.99 12.27 -13.56
N LYS A 48 14.82 12.50 -12.23
CA LYS A 48 15.84 13.13 -11.37
C LYS A 48 15.99 12.33 -10.08
N SER A 49 17.18 12.33 -9.54
CA SER A 49 17.40 11.80 -8.19
C SER A 49 16.70 12.68 -7.15
N ALA A 50 15.89 12.07 -6.28
CA ALA A 50 15.33 12.77 -5.15
C ALA A 50 16.36 13.03 -4.03
N ILE A 51 17.54 12.41 -4.12
CA ILE A 51 18.63 12.54 -3.14
C ILE A 51 19.51 13.77 -3.47
N SER A 52 20.04 13.82 -4.70
CA SER A 52 20.98 14.86 -5.12
C SER A 52 20.36 15.92 -6.04
N GLY A 53 19.21 15.62 -6.66
CA GLY A 53 18.62 16.43 -7.74
C GLY A 53 19.27 16.23 -9.10
N SER A 54 20.34 15.42 -9.19
CA SER A 54 21.06 15.17 -10.45
C SER A 54 20.24 14.28 -11.40
N GLN A 55 20.62 14.28 -12.67
CA GLN A 55 20.07 13.36 -13.66
C GLN A 55 20.72 11.99 -13.47
N PRO A 56 19.96 10.93 -13.19
CA PRO A 56 20.53 9.61 -12.95
C PRO A 56 20.97 8.94 -14.25
N VAL A 57 21.94 8.05 -14.15
CA VAL A 57 22.41 7.20 -15.25
C VAL A 57 21.89 5.79 -15.13
N MET A 58 21.79 5.07 -16.24
CA MET A 58 21.42 3.66 -16.24
C MET A 58 22.65 2.81 -15.93
N ARG A 59 22.51 1.89 -14.97
CA ARG A 59 23.52 0.85 -14.65
C ARG A 59 22.83 -0.50 -14.52
N GLU A 60 23.55 -1.55 -14.88
CA GLU A 60 23.08 -2.92 -14.69
C GLU A 60 23.18 -3.33 -13.22
N THR A 61 22.16 -4.03 -12.74
CA THR A 61 22.13 -4.65 -11.41
C THR A 61 21.36 -5.95 -11.47
N LYS A 62 21.55 -6.81 -10.46
CA LYS A 62 20.88 -8.11 -10.36
C LYS A 62 19.82 -8.05 -9.27
N HIS A 63 18.61 -8.53 -9.58
CA HIS A 63 17.51 -8.62 -8.63
C HIS A 63 16.86 -10.00 -8.65
N TRP A 64 16.19 -10.33 -7.55
CA TRP A 64 15.33 -11.49 -7.41
C TRP A 64 13.89 -11.10 -7.63
N TYR A 65 13.10 -12.00 -8.21
CA TYR A 65 11.72 -11.73 -8.61
C TYR A 65 10.78 -12.76 -8.02
N LEU A 66 9.64 -12.30 -7.49
CA LEU A 66 8.48 -13.14 -7.26
C LEU A 66 7.78 -13.37 -8.61
N PRO A 67 7.64 -14.62 -9.09
CA PRO A 67 7.03 -14.90 -10.38
C PRO A 67 5.51 -14.86 -10.30
N LEU A 68 4.92 -13.66 -10.18
CA LEU A 68 3.47 -13.46 -10.06
C LEU A 68 2.71 -13.99 -11.29
N ASP A 69 3.31 -13.97 -12.46
CA ASP A 69 2.79 -14.55 -13.70
C ASP A 69 2.42 -16.03 -13.54
N LYS A 70 3.19 -16.80 -12.77
CA LYS A 70 2.91 -18.22 -12.49
C LYS A 70 1.74 -18.42 -11.52
N HIS A 71 1.33 -17.39 -10.80
CA HIS A 71 0.19 -17.43 -9.90
C HIS A 71 -1.10 -16.87 -10.54
N GLU A 72 -1.04 -16.32 -11.75
CA GLU A 72 -2.15 -15.59 -12.37
C GLU A 72 -3.39 -16.45 -12.53
N GLU A 73 -3.26 -17.65 -13.09
CA GLU A 73 -4.39 -18.56 -13.32
C GLU A 73 -5.13 -18.88 -12.01
N TRP A 74 -4.35 -19.22 -10.97
CA TRP A 74 -4.92 -19.48 -9.64
C TRP A 74 -5.57 -18.22 -9.05
N LEU A 75 -4.94 -17.04 -9.14
CA LEU A 75 -5.48 -15.78 -8.65
C LEU A 75 -6.76 -15.39 -9.38
N ARG A 76 -6.86 -15.64 -10.68
CA ARG A 76 -8.11 -15.45 -11.46
C ARG A 76 -9.24 -16.30 -10.91
N GLN A 77 -9.00 -17.58 -10.70
CA GLN A 77 -10.00 -18.46 -10.13
C GLN A 77 -10.39 -18.00 -8.73
N TRP A 78 -9.41 -17.80 -7.86
CA TRP A 78 -9.63 -17.46 -6.46
C TRP A 78 -10.34 -16.11 -6.27
N ILE A 79 -9.94 -15.06 -7.00
CA ILE A 79 -10.54 -13.72 -6.85
C ILE A 79 -11.83 -13.60 -7.66
N LEU A 80 -11.79 -13.96 -8.95
CA LEU A 80 -12.88 -13.62 -9.88
C LEU A 80 -14.03 -14.64 -9.85
N GLU A 81 -13.79 -15.87 -9.37
CA GLU A 81 -14.82 -16.90 -9.30
C GLU A 81 -15.22 -17.22 -7.86
N ASP A 82 -14.24 -17.38 -6.95
CA ASP A 82 -14.49 -17.84 -5.59
C ASP A 82 -14.85 -16.71 -4.62
N HIS A 83 -14.49 -15.43 -4.95
CA HIS A 83 -14.70 -14.25 -4.10
C HIS A 83 -15.45 -13.10 -4.82
N LYS A 84 -16.51 -13.44 -5.54
CA LYS A 84 -17.38 -12.45 -6.21
C LYS A 84 -18.10 -11.50 -5.25
N GLU A 85 -18.19 -11.89 -3.98
CA GLU A 85 -18.81 -11.11 -2.90
C GLU A 85 -17.92 -9.99 -2.36
N TRP A 86 -16.64 -9.95 -2.72
CA TRP A 86 -15.77 -8.86 -2.30
C TRP A 86 -16.28 -7.50 -2.79
N ARG A 87 -15.95 -6.44 -2.06
CA ARG A 87 -16.40 -5.09 -2.43
C ARG A 87 -16.06 -4.77 -3.89
N PRO A 88 -16.96 -4.06 -4.63
CA PRO A 88 -16.76 -3.79 -6.07
C PRO A 88 -15.45 -3.07 -6.41
N ASN A 89 -14.95 -2.18 -5.54
CA ASN A 89 -13.67 -1.50 -5.74
C ASN A 89 -12.48 -2.49 -5.66
N VAL A 90 -12.50 -3.39 -4.70
CA VAL A 90 -11.47 -4.43 -4.54
C VAL A 90 -11.50 -5.40 -5.73
N TYR A 91 -12.68 -5.96 -6.02
CA TYR A 91 -12.88 -6.88 -7.13
C TYR A 91 -12.48 -6.24 -8.48
N GLY A 92 -12.93 -5.00 -8.73
CA GLY A 92 -12.67 -4.28 -9.97
C GLY A 92 -11.18 -3.97 -10.16
N GLN A 93 -10.49 -3.57 -9.11
CA GLN A 93 -9.05 -3.30 -9.19
C GLN A 93 -8.25 -4.59 -9.42
N CYS A 94 -8.57 -5.66 -8.70
CA CYS A 94 -7.93 -6.96 -8.92
C CYS A 94 -8.17 -7.47 -10.34
N LYS A 95 -9.42 -7.38 -10.83
CA LYS A 95 -9.76 -7.75 -12.21
C LYS A 95 -8.95 -6.95 -13.23
N SER A 96 -8.83 -5.64 -13.05
CA SER A 96 -8.03 -4.79 -13.94
C SER A 96 -6.57 -5.22 -14.00
N TRP A 97 -5.96 -5.53 -12.86
CA TRP A 97 -4.59 -6.03 -12.81
C TRP A 97 -4.41 -7.38 -13.50
N LEU A 98 -5.33 -8.30 -13.26
CA LEU A 98 -5.33 -9.61 -13.90
C LEU A 98 -5.56 -9.50 -15.41
N ASP A 99 -6.45 -8.62 -15.87
CA ASP A 99 -6.72 -8.42 -17.30
C ASP A 99 -5.51 -7.81 -18.06
N MET A 100 -4.67 -7.02 -17.38
CA MET A 100 -3.41 -6.52 -17.94
C MET A 100 -2.32 -7.62 -18.03
N GLY A 101 -2.49 -8.74 -17.33
CA GLY A 101 -1.50 -9.79 -17.18
C GLY A 101 -0.45 -9.49 -16.10
N LEU A 102 -0.28 -10.41 -15.17
CA LEU A 102 0.68 -10.25 -14.09
C LEU A 102 2.11 -10.45 -14.61
N GLN A 103 3.03 -9.63 -14.13
CA GLN A 103 4.45 -9.71 -14.44
C GLN A 103 5.25 -10.13 -13.22
N PRO A 104 6.41 -10.79 -13.36
CA PRO A 104 7.33 -11.03 -12.27
C PRO A 104 7.69 -9.71 -11.57
N ARG A 105 7.63 -9.70 -10.24
CA ARG A 105 7.86 -8.50 -9.42
C ARG A 105 9.18 -8.57 -8.67
N ALA A 106 10.06 -7.58 -8.85
CA ALA A 106 11.33 -7.50 -8.13
C ALA A 106 11.10 -7.36 -6.63
N VAL A 107 11.71 -8.26 -5.84
CA VAL A 107 11.59 -8.34 -4.38
C VAL A 107 12.85 -7.92 -3.64
N SER A 108 13.87 -7.52 -4.35
CA SER A 108 15.12 -7.00 -3.78
C SER A 108 15.38 -5.56 -4.22
N ARG A 109 16.20 -4.85 -3.44
CA ARG A 109 16.64 -3.48 -3.72
C ARG A 109 18.11 -3.32 -3.41
N ASP A 110 18.76 -2.41 -4.12
CA ASP A 110 20.13 -1.94 -3.86
C ASP A 110 20.06 -0.79 -2.85
N LEU A 111 20.01 -1.13 -1.57
CA LEU A 111 19.98 -0.18 -0.45
C LEU A 111 20.87 -0.67 0.67
N ASP A 112 21.42 0.27 1.44
CA ASP A 112 22.31 -0.03 2.58
C ASP A 112 21.51 -0.40 3.84
N TRP A 113 20.23 -0.07 3.90
CA TRP A 113 19.36 -0.33 5.04
C TRP A 113 18.15 -1.18 4.64
N GLY A 114 17.88 -2.21 5.41
CA GLY A 114 16.77 -3.13 5.21
C GLY A 114 17.11 -4.55 5.65
N ILE A 115 16.21 -5.49 5.40
CA ILE A 115 16.42 -6.92 5.66
C ILE A 115 17.29 -7.51 4.55
N PRO A 116 18.49 -8.04 4.83
CA PRO A 116 19.33 -8.65 3.81
C PRO A 116 18.60 -9.77 3.07
N VAL A 117 18.77 -9.86 1.76
CA VAL A 117 18.23 -10.96 0.97
C VAL A 117 18.94 -12.27 1.36
N PRO A 118 18.23 -13.29 1.88
CA PRO A 118 18.84 -14.46 2.52
C PRO A 118 19.21 -15.57 1.51
N VAL A 119 19.84 -15.19 0.38
CA VAL A 119 20.28 -16.16 -0.64
C VAL A 119 21.70 -15.86 -1.09
N GLU A 120 22.41 -16.88 -1.54
CA GLU A 120 23.77 -16.77 -2.05
C GLU A 120 23.85 -15.84 -3.26
N GLY A 121 24.87 -14.98 -3.32
CA GLY A 121 25.09 -14.01 -4.38
C GLY A 121 24.18 -12.76 -4.29
N ALA A 122 23.59 -12.52 -3.12
CA ALA A 122 22.76 -11.35 -2.84
C ALA A 122 23.45 -10.31 -1.92
N GLU A 123 24.76 -10.33 -1.84
CA GLU A 123 25.51 -9.38 -1.01
C GLU A 123 25.19 -7.93 -1.44
N GLY A 124 24.94 -7.07 -0.46
CA GLY A 124 24.55 -5.67 -0.70
C GLY A 124 23.11 -5.48 -1.21
N LYS A 125 22.27 -6.51 -1.14
CA LYS A 125 20.85 -6.44 -1.48
C LYS A 125 19.98 -6.60 -0.23
N VAL A 126 18.90 -5.84 -0.19
CA VAL A 126 17.86 -5.95 0.85
C VAL A 126 16.54 -6.31 0.24
N LEU A 127 15.64 -6.87 1.05
CA LEU A 127 14.26 -7.11 0.62
C LEU A 127 13.53 -5.79 0.37
N TYR A 128 12.68 -5.78 -0.63
CA TYR A 128 11.77 -4.67 -0.89
C TYR A 128 10.74 -4.57 0.23
N VAL A 129 10.64 -3.40 0.85
CA VAL A 129 9.82 -3.18 2.05
C VAL A 129 8.35 -3.62 1.89
N TRP A 130 7.73 -3.39 0.75
CA TRP A 130 6.35 -3.81 0.52
C TRP A 130 6.19 -5.31 0.22
N PHE A 131 7.30 -6.01 0.00
CA PHE A 131 7.31 -7.47 -0.11
C PHE A 131 7.34 -8.12 1.27
N ASP A 132 8.16 -7.62 2.20
CA ASP A 132 8.27 -8.20 3.54
C ASP A 132 7.27 -7.61 4.55
N ALA A 133 6.76 -6.38 4.35
CA ALA A 133 5.86 -5.72 5.28
C ALA A 133 4.63 -6.55 5.69
N PRO A 134 3.93 -7.28 4.80
CA PRO A 134 2.77 -8.09 5.18
C PRO A 134 3.11 -9.23 6.16
N ILE A 135 4.36 -9.69 6.22
CA ILE A 135 4.82 -10.69 7.19
C ILE A 135 4.71 -10.17 8.61
N GLY A 136 4.72 -8.85 8.79
CA GLY A 136 4.50 -8.19 10.08
C GLY A 136 3.21 -8.62 10.78
N TYR A 137 2.14 -8.92 10.03
CA TYR A 137 0.90 -9.44 10.61
C TYR A 137 1.12 -10.77 11.33
N ILE A 138 1.88 -11.67 10.70
CA ILE A 138 2.23 -12.99 11.26
C ILE A 138 3.18 -12.79 12.45
N SER A 139 4.19 -11.95 12.30
CA SER A 139 5.19 -11.68 13.34
C SER A 139 4.57 -11.10 14.59
N ASN A 140 3.66 -10.14 14.47
CA ASN A 140 2.94 -9.54 15.59
C ASN A 140 2.07 -10.57 16.32
N THR A 141 1.38 -11.44 15.58
CA THR A 141 0.61 -12.53 16.18
C THR A 141 1.51 -13.50 16.92
N LYS A 142 2.66 -13.85 16.34
CA LYS A 142 3.63 -14.76 16.95
C LYS A 142 4.27 -14.16 18.21
N GLU A 143 4.56 -12.88 18.22
CA GLU A 143 5.08 -12.17 19.38
C GLU A 143 4.07 -12.16 20.54
N LEU A 144 2.81 -11.86 20.22
CA LEU A 144 1.73 -11.80 21.21
C LEU A 144 1.32 -13.19 21.73
N LEU A 145 1.31 -14.20 20.88
CA LEU A 145 0.79 -15.55 21.15
C LEU A 145 1.81 -16.62 20.73
N PRO A 146 3.01 -16.68 21.35
CA PRO A 146 4.11 -17.51 20.89
C PRO A 146 3.77 -19.01 20.82
N ASP A 147 2.92 -19.50 21.71
CA ASP A 147 2.57 -20.92 21.81
C ASP A 147 1.33 -21.32 20.97
N SER A 148 0.61 -20.34 20.38
CA SER A 148 -0.65 -20.61 19.68
C SER A 148 -0.86 -19.80 18.40
N TRP A 149 0.13 -19.04 17.93
CA TRP A 149 0.04 -18.18 16.74
C TRP A 149 -0.35 -18.96 15.47
N GLU A 150 0.09 -20.22 15.35
CA GLU A 150 -0.22 -21.07 14.19
C GLU A 150 -1.71 -21.35 14.06
N LYS A 151 -2.44 -21.46 15.18
CA LYS A 151 -3.90 -21.59 15.17
C LYS A 151 -4.57 -20.40 14.43
N TRP A 152 -3.98 -19.22 14.50
CA TRP A 152 -4.54 -18.01 13.87
C TRP A 152 -4.15 -17.87 12.40
N TRP A 153 -3.07 -18.51 11.97
CA TRP A 153 -2.52 -18.32 10.64
C TRP A 153 -2.52 -19.58 9.76
N LYS A 154 -2.72 -20.76 10.36
CA LYS A 154 -2.64 -22.04 9.65
C LYS A 154 -3.86 -22.94 9.83
N ASP A 155 -4.73 -22.65 10.77
CA ASP A 155 -5.96 -23.42 10.99
C ASP A 155 -7.02 -23.02 9.93
N PRO A 156 -7.52 -23.96 9.12
CA PRO A 156 -8.53 -23.67 8.09
C PRO A 156 -9.87 -23.16 8.64
N GLU A 157 -10.16 -23.37 9.93
CA GLU A 157 -11.34 -22.82 10.61
C GLU A 157 -11.19 -21.33 10.95
N THR A 158 -9.97 -20.77 10.88
CA THR A 158 -9.70 -19.35 11.12
C THR A 158 -10.04 -18.52 9.89
N ARG A 159 -10.74 -17.41 10.08
CA ARG A 159 -11.05 -16.43 9.03
C ARG A 159 -10.12 -15.24 9.13
N LEU A 160 -9.39 -14.96 8.05
CA LEU A 160 -8.51 -13.82 7.92
C LEU A 160 -9.21 -12.69 7.16
N VAL A 161 -9.34 -11.52 7.78
CA VAL A 161 -9.95 -10.33 7.16
C VAL A 161 -8.97 -9.17 7.23
N HIS A 162 -8.68 -8.54 6.10
CA HIS A 162 -7.82 -7.37 6.01
C HIS A 162 -8.65 -6.10 5.78
N PHE A 163 -8.66 -5.18 6.75
CA PHE A 163 -9.21 -3.82 6.57
C PHE A 163 -8.10 -2.89 6.11
N ILE A 164 -8.22 -2.36 4.90
CA ILE A 164 -7.15 -1.60 4.23
C ILE A 164 -7.67 -0.34 3.52
N GLY A 165 -6.75 0.53 3.09
CA GLY A 165 -7.01 1.56 2.08
C GLY A 165 -6.80 1.00 0.66
N LYS A 166 -7.42 1.64 -0.34
CA LYS A 166 -7.39 1.20 -1.75
C LYS A 166 -5.99 1.09 -2.35
N ASP A 167 -5.05 1.86 -1.86
CA ASP A 167 -3.64 1.82 -2.26
C ASP A 167 -2.94 0.49 -1.90
N ASN A 168 -3.53 -0.27 -0.98
CA ASN A 168 -3.00 -1.56 -0.54
C ASN A 168 -3.71 -2.79 -1.13
N ILE A 169 -4.69 -2.61 -2.02
CA ILE A 169 -5.46 -3.73 -2.60
C ILE A 169 -4.55 -4.74 -3.29
N VAL A 170 -3.64 -4.28 -4.14
CA VAL A 170 -2.75 -5.17 -4.90
C VAL A 170 -1.85 -6.00 -3.97
N PHE A 171 -1.34 -5.40 -2.89
CA PHE A 171 -0.50 -6.12 -1.94
C PHE A 171 -1.28 -7.16 -1.14
N HIS A 172 -2.52 -6.88 -0.74
CA HIS A 172 -3.31 -7.77 0.11
C HIS A 172 -4.16 -8.79 -0.66
N CYS A 173 -4.44 -8.52 -1.95
CA CYS A 173 -5.24 -9.42 -2.78
C CYS A 173 -4.44 -10.22 -3.80
N ILE A 174 -3.23 -9.77 -4.16
CA ILE A 174 -2.40 -10.41 -5.19
C ILE A 174 -1.05 -10.86 -4.63
N VAL A 175 -0.23 -9.92 -4.14
CA VAL A 175 1.17 -10.20 -3.76
C VAL A 175 1.24 -11.09 -2.53
N PHE A 176 0.62 -10.69 -1.42
CA PHE A 176 0.66 -11.44 -0.17
C PHE A 176 -0.03 -12.81 -0.28
N PRO A 177 -1.22 -12.95 -0.89
CA PRO A 177 -1.81 -14.26 -1.15
C PRO A 177 -0.94 -15.18 -2.02
N ALA A 178 -0.24 -14.62 -3.03
CA ALA A 178 0.71 -15.42 -3.83
C ALA A 178 1.88 -15.93 -2.99
N MET A 179 2.39 -15.14 -2.06
CA MET A 179 3.43 -15.56 -1.11
C MET A 179 2.94 -16.66 -0.17
N LEU A 180 1.75 -16.47 0.45
CA LEU A 180 1.15 -17.46 1.35
C LEU A 180 0.84 -18.78 0.62
N LYS A 181 0.35 -18.68 -0.63
CA LYS A 181 0.10 -19.85 -1.48
C LYS A 181 1.38 -20.57 -1.88
N ALA A 182 2.45 -19.83 -2.17
CA ALA A 182 3.74 -20.41 -2.53
C ALA A 182 4.39 -21.15 -1.35
N GLU A 183 4.26 -20.62 -0.14
CA GLU A 183 4.71 -21.28 1.09
C GLU A 183 3.82 -22.50 1.43
N GLY A 184 2.51 -22.38 1.30
CA GLY A 184 1.55 -23.48 1.28
C GLY A 184 0.96 -23.90 2.61
N SER A 185 1.45 -23.41 3.76
CA SER A 185 0.93 -23.78 5.10
C SER A 185 0.01 -22.73 5.72
N TYR A 186 -0.05 -21.53 5.17
CA TYR A 186 -0.86 -20.43 5.68
C TYR A 186 -2.27 -20.39 5.07
N ILE A 187 -3.22 -19.89 5.85
CA ILE A 187 -4.56 -19.55 5.33
C ILE A 187 -4.50 -18.33 4.43
N LEU A 188 -5.47 -18.23 3.54
CA LEU A 188 -5.64 -17.07 2.65
C LEU A 188 -6.69 -16.10 3.20
N PRO A 189 -6.68 -14.82 2.78
CA PRO A 189 -7.72 -13.88 3.17
C PRO A 189 -9.12 -14.34 2.73
N ASP A 190 -10.05 -14.36 3.67
CA ASP A 190 -11.46 -14.62 3.42
C ASP A 190 -12.15 -13.36 2.85
N ASN A 191 -11.75 -12.18 3.34
CA ASN A 191 -12.26 -10.92 2.85
C ASN A 191 -11.22 -9.80 3.00
N VAL A 192 -11.28 -8.83 2.08
CA VAL A 192 -10.40 -7.65 2.08
C VAL A 192 -11.23 -6.37 1.91
N PRO A 193 -11.96 -5.93 2.94
CA PRO A 193 -12.68 -4.66 2.91
C PRO A 193 -11.71 -3.49 2.74
N SER A 194 -11.82 -2.79 1.60
CA SER A 194 -10.99 -1.62 1.30
C SER A 194 -11.82 -0.34 1.31
N ASN A 195 -11.30 0.69 1.96
CA ASN A 195 -11.85 2.04 1.89
C ASN A 195 -11.11 2.86 0.82
N GLU A 196 -11.85 3.79 0.25
CA GLU A 196 -11.33 4.89 -0.56
C GLU A 196 -10.59 5.92 0.32
N PHE A 197 -10.12 7.03 -0.24
CA PHE A 197 -9.41 8.04 0.55
C PHE A 197 -10.35 9.00 1.26
N LEU A 198 -9.95 9.40 2.48
CA LEU A 198 -10.51 10.56 3.17
C LEU A 198 -9.57 11.74 2.95
N ASN A 199 -10.09 12.81 2.37
CA ASN A 199 -9.39 14.07 2.19
C ASN A 199 -9.67 15.02 3.37
N LEU A 200 -8.97 16.13 3.43
CA LEU A 200 -9.14 17.19 4.41
C LEU A 200 -9.29 18.54 3.70
N GLU A 201 -10.45 19.17 3.82
CA GLU A 201 -10.77 20.47 3.19
C GLU A 201 -10.48 20.48 1.67
N GLY A 202 -10.80 19.37 0.99
CA GLY A 202 -10.61 19.19 -0.45
C GLY A 202 -9.24 18.69 -0.88
N ASP A 203 -8.26 18.62 0.03
CA ASP A 203 -6.91 18.20 -0.28
C ASP A 203 -6.56 16.85 0.35
N LYS A 204 -5.65 16.09 -0.30
CA LYS A 204 -5.14 14.82 0.22
C LYS A 204 -4.40 15.04 1.55
N ILE A 205 -4.79 14.29 2.59
CA ILE A 205 -4.07 14.26 3.88
C ILE A 205 -2.61 13.81 3.63
N SER A 206 -1.66 14.56 4.19
CA SER A 206 -0.23 14.32 4.01
C SER A 206 0.58 14.72 5.23
N THR A 207 1.22 13.75 5.86
CA THR A 207 2.11 14.00 7.00
C THR A 207 3.36 14.78 6.58
N SER A 208 3.93 14.49 5.42
CA SER A 208 5.13 15.18 4.91
C SER A 208 4.89 16.65 4.57
N ARG A 209 3.64 17.02 4.23
CA ARG A 209 3.21 18.41 4.00
C ARG A 209 2.61 19.07 5.22
N ASN A 210 2.57 18.38 6.37
CA ASN A 210 1.90 18.79 7.60
C ASN A 210 0.42 19.19 7.37
N TRP A 211 -0.27 18.47 6.47
CA TRP A 211 -1.68 18.68 6.16
C TRP A 211 -2.50 17.51 6.72
N ALA A 212 -2.89 17.64 7.98
CA ALA A 212 -3.66 16.63 8.70
C ALA A 212 -4.34 17.26 9.93
N VAL A 213 -5.34 16.57 10.48
CA VAL A 213 -5.81 16.81 11.84
C VAL A 213 -5.06 15.85 12.75
N TRP A 214 -4.19 16.38 13.58
CA TRP A 214 -3.41 15.58 14.52
C TRP A 214 -4.26 15.25 15.75
N LEU A 215 -4.40 13.96 16.08
CA LEU A 215 -5.29 13.52 17.16
C LEU A 215 -4.92 14.09 18.53
N HIS A 216 -3.65 14.26 18.83
CA HIS A 216 -3.21 14.84 20.09
C HIS A 216 -3.64 16.32 20.19
N GLU A 217 -3.48 17.12 19.12
CA GLU A 217 -3.95 18.51 19.05
C GLU A 217 -5.48 18.57 19.15
N TYR A 218 -6.18 17.71 18.41
CA TYR A 218 -7.64 17.62 18.49
C TYR A 218 -8.14 17.37 19.93
N LEU A 219 -7.49 16.47 20.67
CA LEU A 219 -7.89 16.14 22.05
C LEU A 219 -7.63 17.29 23.03
N GLU A 220 -6.65 18.14 22.75
CA GLU A 220 -6.36 19.36 23.51
C GLU A 220 -7.36 20.46 23.18
N ASP A 221 -7.65 20.69 21.89
CA ASP A 221 -8.56 21.75 21.43
C ASP A 221 -10.03 21.44 21.72
N PHE A 222 -10.41 20.14 21.71
CA PHE A 222 -11.78 19.67 21.89
C PHE A 222 -11.90 18.65 23.03
N PRO A 223 -11.61 19.02 24.29
CA PRO A 223 -11.64 18.10 25.41
C PRO A 223 -13.02 17.46 25.60
N GLY A 224 -13.08 16.16 25.75
CA GLY A 224 -14.32 15.40 25.92
C GLY A 224 -15.16 15.25 24.66
N LYS A 225 -14.63 15.58 23.48
CA LYS A 225 -15.34 15.48 22.18
C LYS A 225 -14.80 14.35 21.28
N GLN A 226 -14.11 13.35 21.84
CA GLN A 226 -13.58 12.24 21.07
C GLN A 226 -14.68 11.45 20.34
N ASP A 227 -15.85 11.27 20.95
CA ASP A 227 -16.95 10.55 20.34
C ASP A 227 -17.64 11.34 19.20
N VAL A 228 -17.56 12.67 19.24
CA VAL A 228 -18.01 13.49 18.10
C VAL A 228 -17.15 13.21 16.87
N LEU A 229 -15.82 13.18 17.04
CA LEU A 229 -14.91 12.87 15.94
C LEU A 229 -15.15 11.43 15.42
N ARG A 230 -15.26 10.47 16.32
CA ARG A 230 -15.55 9.06 15.94
C ARG A 230 -16.85 8.93 15.16
N TYR A 231 -17.89 9.62 15.61
CA TYR A 231 -19.18 9.65 14.92
C TYR A 231 -19.05 10.24 13.50
N VAL A 232 -18.42 11.42 13.38
CA VAL A 232 -18.27 12.09 12.08
C VAL A 232 -17.43 11.24 11.12
N LEU A 233 -16.32 10.67 11.58
CA LEU A 233 -15.49 9.78 10.74
C LEU A 233 -16.23 8.51 10.32
N THR A 234 -17.07 7.95 11.19
CA THR A 234 -17.87 6.76 10.86
C THR A 234 -18.98 7.11 9.86
N ALA A 235 -19.70 8.22 10.12
CA ALA A 235 -20.78 8.67 9.23
C ALA A 235 -20.29 9.12 7.85
N ASN A 236 -19.02 9.55 7.76
CA ASN A 236 -18.36 9.99 6.53
C ASN A 236 -17.33 8.97 6.03
N ALA A 237 -17.43 7.71 6.43
CA ALA A 237 -16.46 6.69 6.01
C ALA A 237 -16.42 6.56 4.49
N PRO A 238 -15.23 6.60 3.86
CA PRO A 238 -15.07 6.55 2.41
C PRO A 238 -15.17 5.11 1.89
N GLU A 239 -16.32 4.47 2.02
CA GLU A 239 -16.48 3.06 1.67
C GLU A 239 -16.57 2.78 0.17
N THR A 240 -17.17 3.69 -0.60
CA THR A 240 -17.46 3.49 -2.02
C THR A 240 -16.86 4.55 -2.94
N LYS A 241 -16.47 5.68 -2.40
CA LYS A 241 -15.82 6.79 -3.09
C LYS A 241 -14.96 7.59 -2.11
N ASP A 242 -14.03 8.38 -2.64
CA ASP A 242 -13.29 9.35 -1.83
C ASP A 242 -14.27 10.31 -1.16
N ASN A 243 -14.06 10.58 0.12
CA ASN A 243 -14.82 11.55 0.89
C ASN A 243 -13.89 12.65 1.40
N ASP A 244 -14.50 13.72 1.92
CA ASP A 244 -13.78 14.87 2.43
C ASP A 244 -14.21 15.16 3.87
N PHE A 245 -13.24 15.32 4.76
CA PHE A 245 -13.48 15.83 6.10
C PHE A 245 -13.38 17.36 6.06
N THR A 246 -14.44 18.05 6.45
CA THR A 246 -14.41 19.50 6.63
C THR A 246 -14.86 19.88 8.03
N TRP A 247 -14.26 20.93 8.60
CA TRP A 247 -14.67 21.46 9.89
C TRP A 247 -16.12 21.98 9.88
N LYS A 248 -16.57 22.46 8.74
CA LYS A 248 -17.97 22.89 8.54
C LYS A 248 -18.93 21.71 8.68
N ASP A 249 -18.64 20.56 8.04
CA ASP A 249 -19.48 19.36 8.15
C ASP A 249 -19.40 18.77 9.57
N PHE A 250 -18.21 18.74 10.17
CA PHE A 250 -18.00 18.32 11.56
C PHE A 250 -18.91 19.10 12.52
N GLN A 251 -18.91 20.44 12.43
CA GLN A 251 -19.76 21.29 13.26
C GLN A 251 -21.26 21.04 12.99
N ALA A 252 -21.64 20.91 11.71
CA ALA A 252 -23.04 20.69 11.31
C ALA A 252 -23.55 19.36 11.86
N ARG A 253 -22.78 18.27 11.74
CA ARG A 253 -23.14 16.96 12.28
C ARG A 253 -23.23 16.95 13.80
N ASN A 254 -22.27 17.56 14.47
CA ASN A 254 -22.36 17.70 15.93
C ASN A 254 -23.65 18.39 16.35
N ASN A 255 -23.99 19.51 15.72
CA ASN A 255 -25.13 20.33 16.13
C ASN A 255 -26.49 19.73 15.74
N ASN A 256 -26.59 19.10 14.56
CA ASN A 256 -27.84 18.65 14.00
C ASN A 256 -28.14 17.17 14.23
N GLU A 257 -27.13 16.36 14.54
CA GLU A 257 -27.27 14.91 14.63
C GLU A 257 -26.98 14.38 16.05
N LEU A 258 -26.09 15.04 16.82
CA LEU A 258 -25.71 14.59 18.16
C LEU A 258 -26.29 15.44 19.29
N VAL A 259 -26.49 16.75 19.07
CA VAL A 259 -26.95 17.68 20.11
C VAL A 259 -28.43 18.04 19.95
N ALA A 260 -29.00 17.81 18.77
CA ALA A 260 -30.41 18.14 18.46
C ALA A 260 -31.42 17.23 19.17
#